data_984c8d6b0f894b9ebe07280f795060c1
#
_entry.id   984c8d6b0f894b9ebe07280f795060c1
#
_cell.length_a   1.000
_cell.length_b   1.000
_cell.length_c   1.000
_cell.angle_alpha   90.00
_cell.angle_beta   90.00
_cell.angle_gamma   90.00
#
_symmetry.space_group_name_H-M   'P 1'
#
loop_
_entity.id
_entity.type
_entity.pdbx_description
1 polymer ?
#
loop_
_entity_poly.entity_id
_entity_poly.type
_entity_poly.pdbx_seq_one_letter_code
_entity_poly.pdbx_strand_id
1 'polypeptide(L)'
;DSIRAVRLLAAMQGISLSGKVMLTGYSQGGHASMAAHRAIERDMPGEINVVAGAHLSGPYNLSGSLQIPAAIAGVQFFVPYLVTAWQKVYGGIYSNVTQAFKLPYSNYIETLLPNPTLTYTTLVTTGALPGAAGETPTQARDAVFQAAYLTDAQTNANSPLFLAAKKNDLLGWSPKSRTLLCAGAGDPTVPPAVHMNVA
;
A
#
# COMPACT_ATOMS: atom_id res chain seq x y z
N ASP A 1 0.54 -6.15 -17.63
CA ASP A 1 1.45 -5.75 -18.73
C ASP A 1 2.78 -6.51 -18.69
N SER A 2 3.50 -6.60 -17.53
CA SER A 2 4.79 -7.28 -17.43
C SER A 2 4.75 -8.75 -17.89
N ILE A 3 3.70 -9.51 -17.53
CA ILE A 3 3.53 -10.91 -17.97
C ILE A 3 3.39 -10.98 -19.50
N ARG A 4 2.61 -10.09 -20.09
CA ARG A 4 2.44 -10.01 -21.54
C ARG A 4 3.75 -9.64 -22.24
N ALA A 5 4.50 -8.69 -21.69
CA ALA A 5 5.80 -8.28 -22.23
C ALA A 5 6.81 -9.44 -22.18
N VAL A 6 6.89 -10.18 -21.08
CA VAL A 6 7.77 -11.36 -20.98
C VAL A 6 7.38 -12.45 -21.98
N ARG A 7 6.10 -12.71 -22.19
CA ARG A 7 5.63 -13.66 -23.20
C ARG A 7 6.01 -13.26 -24.61
N LEU A 8 5.85 -11.97 -24.95
CA LEU A 8 6.24 -11.43 -26.24
C LEU A 8 7.75 -11.55 -26.47
N LEU A 9 8.55 -11.12 -25.48
CA LEU A 9 10.00 -11.23 -25.54
C LEU A 9 10.48 -12.68 -25.70
N ALA A 10 9.91 -13.61 -24.94
CA ALA A 10 10.24 -15.02 -25.05
C ALA A 10 9.96 -15.56 -26.47
N ALA A 11 8.79 -15.21 -27.01
CA ALA A 11 8.44 -15.61 -28.39
C ALA A 11 9.42 -15.03 -29.43
N MET A 12 9.79 -13.75 -29.28
CA MET A 12 10.79 -13.10 -30.19
C MET A 12 12.17 -13.76 -30.09
N GLN A 13 12.52 -14.34 -28.94
CA GLN A 13 13.79 -15.04 -28.73
C GLN A 13 13.72 -16.56 -28.99
N GLY A 14 12.60 -17.08 -29.50
CA GLY A 14 12.40 -18.50 -29.71
C GLY A 14 12.36 -19.32 -28.40
N ILE A 15 12.09 -18.69 -27.26
CA ILE A 15 12.01 -19.36 -25.95
C ILE A 15 10.58 -19.88 -25.72
N SER A 16 10.46 -21.19 -25.49
CA SER A 16 9.19 -21.80 -25.13
C SER A 16 8.92 -21.64 -23.63
N LEU A 17 7.78 -21.01 -23.28
CA LEU A 17 7.33 -20.87 -21.91
C LEU A 17 6.26 -21.93 -21.58
N SER A 18 6.22 -22.38 -20.33
CA SER A 18 5.19 -23.33 -19.85
C SER A 18 3.78 -22.74 -19.83
N GLY A 19 3.67 -21.41 -19.94
CA GLY A 19 2.41 -20.68 -19.79
C GLY A 19 1.92 -20.53 -18.34
N LYS A 20 2.55 -21.24 -17.39
CA LYS A 20 2.24 -21.16 -15.96
C LYS A 20 2.81 -19.89 -15.34
N VAL A 21 2.02 -19.22 -14.51
CA VAL A 21 2.42 -18.00 -13.79
C VAL A 21 2.32 -18.26 -12.29
N MET A 22 3.34 -17.88 -11.55
CA MET A 22 3.34 -17.80 -10.11
C MET A 22 3.48 -16.34 -9.70
N LEU A 23 2.71 -15.92 -8.70
CA LEU A 23 2.73 -14.55 -8.20
C LEU A 23 3.24 -14.55 -6.76
N THR A 24 4.18 -13.66 -6.47
CA THR A 24 4.67 -13.48 -5.10
C THR A 24 5.06 -12.04 -4.87
N GLY A 25 5.09 -11.66 -3.61
CA GLY A 25 5.57 -10.36 -3.18
C GLY A 25 5.60 -10.28 -1.66
N TYR A 26 6.41 -9.35 -1.16
CA TYR A 26 6.58 -9.09 0.27
C TYR A 26 6.18 -7.65 0.59
N SER A 27 5.54 -7.42 1.75
CA SER A 27 5.11 -6.12 2.23
C SER A 27 4.19 -5.42 1.20
N GLN A 28 4.50 -4.22 0.72
CA GLN A 28 3.79 -3.58 -0.39
C GLN A 28 3.72 -4.47 -1.63
N GLY A 29 4.77 -5.24 -1.92
CA GLY A 29 4.78 -6.23 -2.99
C GLY A 29 3.81 -7.39 -2.73
N GLY A 30 3.57 -7.77 -1.48
CA GLY A 30 2.54 -8.74 -1.08
C GLY A 30 1.15 -8.24 -1.42
N HIS A 31 0.85 -6.99 -1.11
CA HIS A 31 -0.39 -6.33 -1.53
C HIS A 31 -0.51 -6.27 -3.06
N ALA A 32 0.52 -5.79 -3.75
CA ALA A 32 0.50 -5.67 -5.21
C ALA A 32 0.33 -7.02 -5.91
N SER A 33 1.02 -8.06 -5.44
CA SER A 33 0.90 -9.41 -6.00
C SER A 33 -0.47 -10.03 -5.76
N MET A 34 -1.08 -9.81 -4.59
CA MET A 34 -2.45 -10.28 -4.29
C MET A 34 -3.49 -9.50 -5.10
N ALA A 35 -3.33 -8.19 -5.26
CA ALA A 35 -4.19 -7.37 -6.11
C ALA A 35 -4.12 -7.82 -7.58
N ALA A 36 -2.92 -8.09 -8.08
CA ALA A 36 -2.72 -8.61 -9.43
C ALA A 36 -3.35 -10.01 -9.59
N HIS A 37 -3.18 -10.89 -8.61
CA HIS A 37 -3.77 -12.23 -8.60
C HIS A 37 -5.30 -12.15 -8.71
N ARG A 38 -5.94 -11.38 -7.82
CA ARG A 38 -7.38 -11.14 -7.84
C ARG A 38 -7.87 -10.57 -9.17
N ALA A 39 -7.16 -9.57 -9.70
CA ALA A 39 -7.54 -8.94 -10.96
C ALA A 39 -7.41 -9.90 -12.14
N ILE A 40 -6.36 -10.72 -12.21
CA ILE A 40 -6.17 -11.70 -13.27
C ILE A 40 -7.30 -12.74 -13.25
N GLU A 41 -7.62 -13.30 -12.08
CA GLU A 41 -8.66 -14.31 -11.98
C GLU A 41 -10.06 -13.76 -12.26
N ARG A 42 -10.31 -12.48 -11.96
CA ARG A 42 -11.59 -11.81 -12.20
C ARG A 42 -11.74 -11.34 -13.64
N ASP A 43 -10.73 -10.63 -14.16
CA ASP A 43 -10.85 -9.81 -15.39
C ASP A 43 -10.21 -10.48 -16.62
N MET A 44 -9.34 -11.49 -16.41
CA MET A 44 -8.55 -12.12 -17.49
C MET A 44 -8.66 -13.67 -17.45
N PRO A 45 -9.86 -14.22 -17.25
CA PRO A 45 -10.01 -15.68 -17.17
C PRO A 45 -9.59 -16.34 -18.50
N GLY A 46 -8.66 -17.30 -18.42
CA GLY A 46 -8.13 -18.01 -19.58
C GLY A 46 -6.99 -17.32 -20.33
N GLU A 47 -6.73 -16.03 -20.10
CA GLU A 47 -5.59 -15.35 -20.70
C GLU A 47 -4.27 -15.63 -19.96
N ILE A 48 -4.31 -15.59 -18.63
CA ILE A 48 -3.15 -15.79 -17.77
C ILE A 48 -3.44 -16.96 -16.83
N ASN A 49 -2.67 -18.03 -16.96
CA ASN A 49 -2.80 -19.22 -16.13
C ASN A 49 -1.98 -19.03 -14.83
N VAL A 50 -2.61 -18.45 -13.81
CA VAL A 50 -2.02 -18.39 -12.46
C VAL A 50 -2.18 -19.75 -11.81
N VAL A 51 -1.08 -20.41 -11.49
CA VAL A 51 -1.06 -21.73 -10.87
C VAL A 51 -0.80 -21.69 -9.37
N ALA A 52 -0.20 -20.62 -8.87
CA ALA A 52 0.01 -20.38 -7.44
C ALA A 52 0.26 -18.89 -7.14
N GLY A 53 -0.13 -18.49 -5.93
CA GLY A 53 0.20 -17.20 -5.33
C GLY A 53 0.82 -17.39 -3.94
N ALA A 54 1.86 -16.61 -3.61
CA ALA A 54 2.39 -16.51 -2.26
C ALA A 54 2.55 -15.03 -1.89
N HIS A 55 1.67 -14.54 -1.02
CA HIS A 55 1.59 -13.12 -0.68
C HIS A 55 2.04 -12.95 0.77
N LEU A 56 3.19 -12.25 0.96
CA LEU A 56 3.92 -12.24 2.21
C LEU A 56 3.80 -10.88 2.89
N SER A 57 3.32 -10.86 4.14
CA SER A 57 3.20 -9.66 4.99
C SER A 57 2.61 -8.45 4.27
N GLY A 58 1.61 -8.65 3.43
CA GLY A 58 0.98 -7.55 2.69
C GLY A 58 -0.09 -6.82 3.51
N PRO A 59 -0.23 -5.50 3.35
CA PRO A 59 -1.29 -4.72 3.98
C PRO A 59 -2.61 -4.90 3.23
N TYR A 60 -3.33 -6.00 3.48
CA TYR A 60 -4.54 -6.39 2.74
C TYR A 60 -5.82 -5.68 3.20
N ASN A 61 -5.84 -5.16 4.42
CA ASN A 61 -6.96 -4.44 5.03
C ASN A 61 -6.54 -3.01 5.37
N LEU A 62 -6.47 -2.16 4.37
CA LEU A 62 -6.00 -0.78 4.52
C LEU A 62 -7.02 0.10 5.24
N SER A 63 -8.32 -0.08 4.96
CA SER A 63 -9.37 0.67 5.64
C SER A 63 -9.46 0.31 7.13
N GLY A 64 -9.33 -0.98 7.47
CA GLY A 64 -9.27 -1.42 8.86
C GLY A 64 -8.04 -0.88 9.62
N SER A 65 -6.90 -0.76 8.92
CA SER A 65 -5.69 -0.16 9.51
C SER A 65 -5.88 1.31 9.90
N LEU A 66 -6.62 2.09 9.11
CA LEU A 66 -6.89 3.50 9.42
C LEU A 66 -7.66 3.67 10.73
N GLN A 67 -8.48 2.68 11.12
CA GLN A 67 -9.24 2.71 12.36
C GLN A 67 -8.40 2.36 13.59
N ILE A 68 -7.16 1.92 13.42
CA ILE A 68 -6.25 1.55 14.50
C ILE A 68 -5.16 2.61 14.60
N PRO A 69 -5.21 3.51 15.63
CA PRO A 69 -4.23 4.59 15.75
C PRO A 69 -2.77 4.12 15.77
N ALA A 70 -2.50 2.99 16.42
CA ALA A 70 -1.16 2.41 16.49
C ALA A 70 -0.66 1.92 15.11
N ALA A 71 -1.54 1.37 14.28
CA ALA A 71 -1.17 0.94 12.93
C ALA A 71 -0.82 2.13 12.02
N ILE A 72 -1.49 3.27 12.19
CA ILE A 72 -1.18 4.50 11.46
C ILE A 72 0.13 5.14 11.97
N ALA A 73 0.39 5.03 13.28
CA ALA A 73 1.60 5.59 13.87
C ALA A 73 2.85 4.76 13.58
N GLY A 74 2.69 3.46 13.36
CA GLY A 74 3.80 2.50 13.31
C GLY A 74 4.78 2.72 12.16
N VAL A 75 4.38 3.40 11.08
CA VAL A 75 5.25 3.64 9.92
C VAL A 75 5.01 5.03 9.34
N GLN A 76 5.70 5.98 9.92
CA GLN A 76 5.56 7.43 9.66
C GLN A 76 5.69 7.82 8.19
N PHE A 77 6.46 7.08 7.43
CA PHE A 77 6.71 7.31 6.01
C PHE A 77 5.57 6.80 5.12
N PHE A 78 4.96 5.67 5.46
CA PHE A 78 3.99 5.02 4.56
C PHE A 78 2.67 5.79 4.47
N VAL A 79 2.20 6.39 5.56
CA VAL A 79 0.93 7.12 5.53
C VAL A 79 1.01 8.36 4.63
N PRO A 80 1.99 9.27 4.76
CA PRO A 80 2.12 10.38 3.82
C PRO A 80 2.37 9.92 2.37
N TYR A 81 3.11 8.82 2.18
CA TYR A 81 3.31 8.23 0.85
C TYR A 81 1.99 7.75 0.23
N LEU A 82 1.17 7.00 0.99
CA LEU A 82 -0.14 6.53 0.53
C LEU A 82 -1.10 7.69 0.24
N VAL A 83 -1.19 8.66 1.13
CA VAL A 83 -2.10 9.81 0.99
C VAL A 83 -1.76 10.61 -0.27
N THR A 84 -0.49 10.90 -0.50
CA THR A 84 -0.04 11.64 -1.70
C THR A 84 -0.18 10.80 -2.97
N ALA A 85 0.10 9.50 -2.92
CA ALA A 85 -0.07 8.60 -4.05
C ALA A 85 -1.56 8.48 -4.45
N TRP A 86 -2.44 8.29 -3.48
CA TRP A 86 -3.88 8.22 -3.76
C TRP A 86 -4.45 9.55 -4.25
N GLN A 87 -3.96 10.68 -3.73
CA GLN A 87 -4.31 11.99 -4.28
C GLN A 87 -3.94 12.10 -5.76
N LYS A 88 -2.76 11.63 -6.15
CA LYS A 88 -2.33 11.64 -7.57
C LYS A 88 -3.14 10.68 -8.44
N VAL A 89 -3.53 9.52 -7.92
CA VAL A 89 -4.19 8.46 -8.70
C VAL A 89 -5.70 8.66 -8.76
N TYR A 90 -6.33 8.99 -7.63
CA TYR A 90 -7.79 9.07 -7.53
C TYR A 90 -8.30 10.49 -7.54
N GLY A 91 -7.49 11.45 -7.07
CA GLY A 91 -7.95 12.80 -6.76
C GLY A 91 -8.90 12.84 -5.56
N GLY A 92 -9.19 14.03 -5.07
CA GLY A 92 -10.24 14.25 -4.08
C GLY A 92 -9.97 13.64 -2.69
N ILE A 93 -8.73 13.21 -2.39
CA ILE A 93 -8.36 12.73 -1.05
C ILE A 93 -8.32 13.91 -0.07
N TYR A 94 -7.98 15.07 -0.58
CA TYR A 94 -8.15 16.39 0.03
C TYR A 94 -8.36 17.43 -1.08
N SER A 95 -9.03 18.54 -0.79
CA SER A 95 -9.22 19.64 -1.75
C SER A 95 -8.03 20.59 -1.76
N ASN A 96 -7.33 20.69 -0.63
CA ASN A 96 -6.11 21.47 -0.49
C ASN A 96 -5.13 20.69 0.41
N VAL A 97 -3.87 20.69 0.05
CA VAL A 97 -2.81 19.96 0.77
C VAL A 97 -2.74 20.34 2.26
N THR A 98 -3.07 21.58 2.63
CA THR A 98 -3.10 22.05 4.02
C THR A 98 -4.22 21.46 4.86
N GLN A 99 -5.22 20.83 4.25
CA GLN A 99 -6.25 20.07 4.98
C GLN A 99 -5.68 18.78 5.57
N ALA A 100 -4.75 18.15 4.86
CA ALA A 100 -4.14 16.90 5.28
C ALA A 100 -2.83 17.12 6.04
N PHE A 101 -2.00 18.04 5.56
CA PHE A 101 -0.64 18.22 6.04
C PHE A 101 -0.40 19.58 6.69
N LYS A 102 0.36 19.58 7.79
CA LYS A 102 0.79 20.79 8.51
C LYS A 102 1.97 21.46 7.80
N LEU A 103 2.18 22.74 8.07
CA LEU A 103 3.43 23.41 7.77
C LEU A 103 4.58 22.82 8.60
N PRO A 104 5.79 22.72 8.04
CA PRO A 104 6.17 23.13 6.69
C PRO A 104 5.89 22.07 5.61
N TYR A 105 5.44 20.88 5.97
CA TYR A 105 5.29 19.72 5.08
C TYR A 105 4.32 19.98 3.92
N SER A 106 3.23 20.71 4.17
CA SER A 106 2.26 21.08 3.13
C SER A 106 2.87 21.91 1.98
N ASN A 107 4.03 22.53 2.16
CA ASN A 107 4.68 23.31 1.11
C ASN A 107 5.37 22.44 0.05
N TYR A 108 5.72 21.19 0.38
CA TYR A 108 6.54 20.36 -0.51
C TYR A 108 6.18 18.88 -0.57
N ILE A 109 5.30 18.39 0.28
CA ILE A 109 5.02 16.94 0.38
C ILE A 109 4.56 16.33 -0.94
N GLU A 110 3.75 17.03 -1.72
CA GLU A 110 3.22 16.56 -3.02
C GLU A 110 4.29 16.51 -4.11
N THR A 111 5.35 17.31 -4.01
CA THR A 111 6.49 17.25 -4.92
C THR A 111 7.52 16.21 -4.47
N LEU A 112 7.55 15.94 -3.17
CA LEU A 112 8.47 14.98 -2.57
C LEU A 112 7.98 13.54 -2.74
N LEU A 113 6.67 13.31 -2.58
CA LEU A 113 6.04 11.98 -2.57
C LEU A 113 4.88 11.87 -3.57
N PRO A 114 4.60 10.69 -4.13
CA PRO A 114 5.43 9.49 -4.05
C PRO A 114 6.71 9.62 -4.89
N ASN A 115 7.79 9.03 -4.43
CA ASN A 115 9.07 9.03 -5.13
C ASN A 115 9.75 7.65 -4.99
N PRO A 116 10.08 6.97 -6.10
CA PRO A 116 10.62 5.60 -6.04
C PRO A 116 12.09 5.53 -5.61
N THR A 117 12.81 6.65 -5.60
CA THR A 117 14.24 6.69 -5.29
C THR A 117 14.54 7.18 -3.87
N LEU A 118 13.57 7.84 -3.21
CA LEU A 118 13.75 8.33 -1.84
C LEU A 118 13.46 7.21 -0.84
N THR A 119 14.41 6.96 0.04
CA THR A 119 14.25 6.03 1.16
C THR A 119 13.73 6.76 2.40
N TYR A 120 13.18 6.02 3.35
CA TYR A 120 12.83 6.56 4.67
C TYR A 120 14.03 7.25 5.33
N THR A 121 15.19 6.61 5.31
CA THR A 121 16.42 7.17 5.87
C THR A 121 16.75 8.52 5.23
N THR A 122 16.72 8.62 3.91
CA THR A 122 16.99 9.88 3.22
C THR A 122 16.01 10.97 3.63
N LEU A 123 14.73 10.67 3.68
CA LEU A 123 13.68 11.64 4.03
C LEU A 123 13.84 12.17 5.47
N VAL A 124 14.22 11.30 6.39
CA VAL A 124 14.44 11.67 7.79
C VAL A 124 15.77 12.41 7.98
N THR A 125 16.88 11.91 7.41
CA THR A 125 18.20 12.55 7.58
C THR A 125 18.31 13.92 6.93
N THR A 126 17.54 14.18 5.87
CA THR A 126 17.45 15.51 5.25
C THR A 126 16.47 16.45 5.95
N GLY A 127 15.72 15.97 6.94
CA GLY A 127 14.68 16.74 7.62
C GLY A 127 13.41 16.93 6.78
N ALA A 128 13.30 16.25 5.65
CA ALA A 128 12.10 16.30 4.79
C ALA A 128 10.88 15.66 5.46
N LEU A 129 11.09 14.68 6.35
CA LEU A 129 10.11 14.14 7.28
C LEU A 129 10.70 14.10 8.70
N PRO A 130 9.85 14.15 9.74
CA PRO A 130 10.31 14.06 11.12
C PRO A 130 10.79 12.66 11.47
N GLY A 131 11.64 12.54 12.48
CA GLY A 131 12.19 11.27 12.97
C GLY A 131 13.69 11.33 13.31
N ALA A 132 14.39 12.39 12.86
CA ALA A 132 15.84 12.55 13.11
C ALA A 132 16.16 12.94 14.56
N ALA A 133 15.27 13.63 15.25
CA ALA A 133 15.47 14.09 16.63
C ALA A 133 14.99 13.09 17.69
N GLY A 134 14.73 11.84 17.28
CA GLY A 134 14.28 10.78 18.19
C GLY A 134 12.79 10.81 18.49
N GLU A 135 12.00 11.46 17.62
CA GLU A 135 10.54 11.45 17.74
C GLU A 135 9.99 10.03 17.70
N THR A 136 9.05 9.75 18.56
CA THR A 136 8.26 8.53 18.48
C THR A 136 7.44 8.50 17.20
N PRO A 137 7.02 7.32 16.71
CA PRO A 137 6.14 7.21 15.54
C PRO A 137 4.90 8.10 15.62
N THR A 138 4.27 8.18 16.79
CA THR A 138 3.10 9.04 17.02
C THR A 138 3.45 10.53 16.90
N GLN A 139 4.56 10.97 17.52
CA GLN A 139 5.00 12.36 17.43
C GLN A 139 5.32 12.76 15.99
N ALA A 140 5.99 11.89 15.24
CA ALA A 140 6.31 12.15 13.85
C ALA A 140 5.05 12.23 12.97
N ARG A 141 4.08 11.33 13.15
CA ARG A 141 2.78 11.40 12.48
C ARG A 141 2.06 12.71 12.80
N ASP A 142 1.99 13.07 14.07
CA ASP A 142 1.27 14.25 14.54
C ASP A 142 1.95 15.56 14.13
N ALA A 143 3.26 15.54 13.87
CA ALA A 143 3.96 16.67 13.29
C ALA A 143 3.59 16.92 11.83
N VAL A 144 3.34 15.85 11.06
CA VAL A 144 3.07 15.92 9.62
C VAL A 144 1.62 16.21 9.32
N PHE A 145 0.69 15.52 10.01
CA PHE A 145 -0.73 15.53 9.66
C PHE A 145 -1.56 16.48 10.51
N GLN A 146 -2.60 17.02 9.88
CA GLN A 146 -3.68 17.69 10.61
C GLN A 146 -4.46 16.66 11.44
N ALA A 147 -4.65 16.91 12.72
CA ALA A 147 -5.36 16.00 13.61
C ALA A 147 -6.80 15.74 13.15
N ALA A 148 -7.50 16.79 12.70
CA ALA A 148 -8.88 16.67 12.20
C ALA A 148 -8.98 15.76 10.97
N TYR A 149 -7.99 15.81 10.07
CA TYR A 149 -7.93 14.96 8.89
C TYR A 149 -7.79 13.46 9.24
N LEU A 150 -6.90 13.14 10.18
CA LEU A 150 -6.74 11.77 10.66
C LEU A 150 -7.98 11.28 11.43
N THR A 151 -8.56 12.14 12.27
CA THR A 151 -9.78 11.81 13.00
C THR A 151 -10.94 11.53 12.05
N ASP A 152 -11.13 12.35 11.01
CA ASP A 152 -12.15 12.10 9.99
C ASP A 152 -11.95 10.75 9.30
N ALA A 153 -10.71 10.42 8.91
CA ALA A 153 -10.40 9.13 8.30
C ALA A 153 -10.66 7.93 9.23
N GLN A 154 -10.52 8.11 10.54
CA GLN A 154 -10.73 7.06 11.55
C GLN A 154 -12.19 6.84 11.91
N THR A 155 -12.99 7.90 11.92
CA THR A 155 -14.34 7.88 12.51
C THR A 155 -15.47 8.05 11.50
N ASN A 156 -15.16 8.57 10.31
CA ASN A 156 -16.12 8.83 9.24
C ASN A 156 -15.93 7.83 8.08
N ALA A 157 -16.82 6.86 7.98
CA ALA A 157 -16.79 5.87 6.90
C ALA A 157 -16.97 6.46 5.48
N ASN A 158 -17.37 7.72 5.37
CA ASN A 158 -17.50 8.45 4.12
C ASN A 158 -16.33 9.41 3.87
N SER A 159 -15.31 9.44 4.74
CA SER A 159 -14.15 10.28 4.51
C SER A 159 -13.42 9.86 3.22
N PRO A 160 -12.92 10.81 2.44
CA PRO A 160 -12.22 10.49 1.18
C PRO A 160 -11.03 9.55 1.38
N LEU A 161 -10.27 9.74 2.45
CA LEU A 161 -9.12 8.87 2.76
C LEU A 161 -9.58 7.44 3.13
N PHE A 162 -10.62 7.31 3.95
CA PHE A 162 -11.18 5.99 4.29
C PHE A 162 -11.72 5.26 3.05
N LEU A 163 -12.45 5.96 2.18
CA LEU A 163 -12.99 5.39 0.95
C LEU A 163 -11.88 4.96 -0.01
N ALA A 164 -10.80 5.74 -0.11
CA ALA A 164 -9.63 5.36 -0.89
C ALA A 164 -8.95 4.11 -0.32
N ALA A 165 -8.78 4.02 1.00
CA ALA A 165 -8.24 2.84 1.66
C ALA A 165 -9.13 1.61 1.39
N LYS A 166 -10.44 1.75 1.54
CA LYS A 166 -11.41 0.67 1.29
C LYS A 166 -11.40 0.18 -0.16
N LYS A 167 -11.21 1.09 -1.12
CA LYS A 167 -11.05 0.73 -2.54
C LYS A 167 -9.83 -0.15 -2.79
N ASN A 168 -8.82 -0.04 -1.94
CA ASN A 168 -7.59 -0.81 -2.00
C ASN A 168 -7.58 -2.04 -1.09
N ASP A 169 -8.66 -2.34 -0.38
CA ASP A 169 -8.77 -3.56 0.40
C ASP A 169 -8.80 -4.81 -0.49
N LEU A 170 -8.13 -5.85 -0.03
CA LEU A 170 -8.07 -7.14 -0.70
C LEU A 170 -8.80 -8.22 0.10
N LEU A 171 -9.93 -7.86 0.67
CA LEU A 171 -10.77 -8.73 1.51
C LEU A 171 -11.89 -9.38 0.71
N GLY A 172 -12.43 -10.47 1.25
CA GLY A 172 -13.64 -11.12 0.73
C GLY A 172 -13.48 -11.75 -0.66
N TRP A 173 -12.26 -12.09 -1.06
CA TRP A 173 -11.96 -12.77 -2.30
C TRP A 173 -11.45 -14.19 -2.01
N SER A 174 -12.00 -15.17 -2.73
CA SER A 174 -11.55 -16.56 -2.67
C SER A 174 -10.76 -16.88 -3.93
N PRO A 175 -9.44 -17.09 -3.85
CA PRO A 175 -8.61 -17.44 -4.99
C PRO A 175 -8.96 -18.80 -5.56
N LYS A 176 -8.92 -18.93 -6.89
CA LYS A 176 -9.14 -20.20 -7.60
C LYS A 176 -7.87 -21.05 -7.65
N SER A 177 -6.71 -20.41 -7.69
CA SER A 177 -5.42 -21.09 -7.69
C SER A 177 -4.90 -21.26 -6.26
N ARG A 178 -3.90 -22.14 -6.09
CA ARG A 178 -3.26 -22.35 -4.78
C ARG A 178 -2.69 -21.05 -4.25
N THR A 179 -3.10 -20.66 -3.06
CA THR A 179 -2.68 -19.38 -2.46
C THR A 179 -2.17 -19.58 -1.04
N LEU A 180 -1.03 -18.98 -0.76
CA LEU A 180 -0.42 -18.91 0.55
C LEU A 180 -0.39 -17.45 1.00
N LEU A 181 -0.94 -17.20 2.18
CA LEU A 181 -0.68 -15.97 2.94
C LEU A 181 0.30 -16.30 4.06
N CYS A 182 1.32 -15.49 4.22
CA CYS A 182 2.32 -15.68 5.26
C CYS A 182 2.71 -14.33 5.87
N ALA A 183 2.85 -14.29 7.19
CA ALA A 183 3.30 -13.11 7.91
C ALA A 183 4.07 -13.50 9.16
N GLY A 184 4.96 -12.64 9.64
CA GLY A 184 5.60 -12.79 10.92
C GLY A 184 4.62 -12.55 12.06
N ALA A 185 4.51 -13.46 13.04
CA ALA A 185 3.57 -13.35 14.15
C ALA A 185 3.73 -12.05 14.96
N GLY A 186 4.95 -11.52 15.04
CA GLY A 186 5.27 -10.27 15.73
C GLY A 186 5.52 -9.08 14.79
N ASP A 187 5.00 -9.10 13.56
CA ASP A 187 5.21 -8.00 12.61
C ASP A 187 4.54 -6.72 13.14
N PRO A 188 5.32 -5.67 13.51
CA PRO A 188 4.76 -4.44 14.06
C PRO A 188 4.26 -3.49 12.97
N THR A 189 4.68 -3.70 11.72
CA THR A 189 4.39 -2.81 10.59
C THR A 189 3.12 -3.22 9.86
N VAL A 190 2.98 -4.53 9.62
CA VAL A 190 1.82 -5.13 8.97
C VAL A 190 1.28 -6.25 9.88
N PRO A 191 0.61 -5.91 10.99
CA PRO A 191 0.17 -6.90 11.97
C PRO A 191 -0.73 -7.96 11.32
N PRO A 192 -0.43 -9.26 11.45
CA PRO A 192 -1.21 -10.31 10.81
C PRO A 192 -2.68 -10.34 11.26
N ALA A 193 -2.96 -9.98 12.51
CA ALA A 193 -4.33 -9.89 13.02
C ALA A 193 -5.18 -8.84 12.29
N VAL A 194 -4.57 -7.78 11.77
CA VAL A 194 -5.26 -6.71 11.05
C VAL A 194 -5.39 -7.04 9.56
N HIS A 195 -4.42 -7.74 9.00
CA HIS A 195 -4.30 -7.91 7.55
C HIS A 195 -4.50 -9.36 7.11
N MET A 196 -3.61 -10.26 7.50
CA MET A 196 -3.60 -11.64 6.98
C MET A 196 -4.81 -12.46 7.47
N ASN A 197 -5.19 -12.33 8.74
CA ASN A 197 -6.25 -13.16 9.34
C ASN A 197 -7.66 -12.76 8.89
N VAL A 198 -7.81 -11.64 8.19
CA VAL A 198 -9.09 -11.12 7.69
C VAL A 198 -9.18 -11.11 6.15
N ALA A 199 -8.08 -11.45 5.47
CA ALA A 199 -7.96 -11.47 4.01
C ALA A 199 -8.46 -12.77 3.34
#